data_b0e768b1d17c63ef41d14f51cd525e5a
#
_entry.id   b0e768b1d17c63ef41d14f51cd525e5a
#
_cell.length_a   1.000
_cell.length_b   1.000
_cell.length_c   1.000
_cell.angle_alpha   90.00
_cell.angle_beta   90.00
_cell.angle_gamma   90.00
#
_symmetry.space_group_name_H-M   'P 1'
#
loop_
_entity.id
_entity.type
_entity.pdbx_description
1 polymer ?
#
loop_
_entity_poly.entity_id
_entity_poly.type
_entity_poly.pdbx_seq_one_letter_code
_entity_poly.pdbx_strand_id
1 'polypeptide(L)'
;MELRLLHFILTSCILIIGTFTSIAQNSNYVSASYTPGFLLAHRADIKNLAAHNYGFEVAYELDRTNTSWGSHYQKPSVGYGFLYYNLGKEETGHAFGGQAHVKLNVLKLGSADLRFRAGAGLAYLTQEFNVQTNRRNQAIGSHLNGSMQFGLIAHIPVRSNKDYIECGISISHYSNAAFKVPNLGYNIPSFTLRYGLGVKSNSSSKAGTVKEEDETKKYDWRVTAIYGKKQRNFANPLNFYNKGIQFRGLRNVSATKAWRFGLDYTLDKSYKYTEDFTFPLSDVNIADQSEVAIAGGFQWSFGKVSVAAEIGAYLYKPGILKNPLNQRMGLIYTLDKHWSAQGMLRFHRGVADFFEMGIGYTL
;
A
#
# COMPACT_ATOMS: atom_id res chain seq x y z
N MET A 1 25.18 5.44 -21.67
CA MET A 1 24.83 4.19 -20.96
C MET A 1 23.32 4.02 -20.88
N GLU A 2 22.55 5.06 -20.61
CA GLU A 2 21.09 5.02 -20.46
C GLU A 2 20.31 4.61 -21.71
N LEU A 3 20.69 5.09 -22.90
CA LEU A 3 20.01 4.74 -24.14
C LEU A 3 20.10 3.25 -24.50
N ARG A 4 21.22 2.61 -24.17
CA ARG A 4 21.42 1.17 -24.40
C ARG A 4 20.61 0.31 -23.45
N LEU A 5 20.44 0.75 -22.19
CA LEU A 5 19.61 0.06 -21.21
C LEU A 5 18.13 0.17 -21.59
N LEU A 6 17.69 1.35 -22.04
CA LEU A 6 16.32 1.57 -22.52
C LEU A 6 16.00 0.70 -23.74
N HIS A 7 16.95 0.59 -24.73
CA HIS A 7 16.81 -0.30 -25.87
C HIS A 7 16.75 -1.77 -25.47
N PHE A 8 17.59 -2.20 -24.50
CA PHE A 8 17.58 -3.57 -24.00
C PHE A 8 16.27 -3.93 -23.30
N ILE A 9 15.74 -3.02 -22.48
CA ILE A 9 14.44 -3.20 -21.79
C ILE A 9 13.29 -3.21 -22.81
N LEU A 10 13.26 -2.28 -23.79
CA LEU A 10 12.24 -2.26 -24.83
C LEU A 10 12.30 -3.52 -25.70
N THR A 11 13.50 -3.96 -26.11
CA THR A 11 13.67 -5.15 -26.93
C THR A 11 13.29 -6.42 -26.18
N SER A 12 13.61 -6.51 -24.87
CA SER A 12 13.19 -7.62 -24.00
C SER A 12 11.68 -7.65 -23.80
N CYS A 13 11.02 -6.49 -23.64
CA CYS A 13 9.57 -6.39 -23.58
C CYS A 13 8.89 -6.77 -24.90
N ILE A 14 9.45 -6.38 -26.06
CA ILE A 14 8.92 -6.72 -27.38
C ILE A 14 9.08 -8.21 -27.68
N LEU A 15 10.21 -8.83 -27.28
CA LEU A 15 10.43 -10.28 -27.43
C LEU A 15 9.46 -11.11 -26.58
N ILE A 16 9.08 -10.64 -25.38
CA ILE A 16 8.08 -11.29 -24.53
C ILE A 16 6.67 -11.20 -25.15
N ILE A 17 6.37 -10.09 -25.83
CA ILE A 17 5.06 -9.88 -26.49
C ILE A 17 4.92 -10.72 -27.77
N GLY A 18 6.02 -11.04 -28.46
CA GLY A 18 6.02 -11.74 -29.77
C GLY A 18 5.67 -13.22 -29.76
N THR A 19 5.64 -13.89 -28.61
CA THR A 19 5.49 -15.35 -28.52
C THR A 19 4.08 -15.84 -28.14
N PHE A 20 3.12 -14.93 -27.91
CA PHE A 20 1.79 -15.29 -27.43
C PHE A 20 0.68 -15.11 -28.49
N THR A 21 0.68 -15.95 -29.54
CA THR A 21 -0.47 -16.06 -30.45
C THR A 21 -1.31 -17.26 -30.05
N SER A 22 -2.36 -17.05 -29.25
CA SER A 22 -3.37 -18.07 -29.06
C SER A 22 -4.66 -17.55 -28.46
N ILE A 23 -5.76 -17.91 -29.09
CA ILE A 23 -7.15 -17.59 -28.77
C ILE A 23 -7.47 -18.11 -27.36
N ALA A 24 -7.74 -17.23 -26.40
CA ALA A 24 -8.10 -17.65 -25.05
C ALA A 24 -9.45 -17.08 -24.62
N GLN A 25 -10.23 -17.95 -24.07
CA GLN A 25 -11.52 -17.70 -23.43
C GLN A 25 -11.36 -17.40 -21.93
N ASN A 26 -10.16 -17.11 -21.45
CA ASN A 26 -9.83 -16.86 -20.05
C ASN A 26 -9.01 -15.58 -19.86
N SER A 27 -9.38 -14.89 -19.00
CA SER A 27 -9.30 -13.56 -18.44
C SER A 27 -7.98 -13.20 -17.75
N ASN A 28 -6.85 -13.82 -18.04
CA ASN A 28 -5.55 -13.38 -17.56
C ASN A 28 -4.90 -12.46 -18.61
N TYR A 29 -4.12 -11.47 -18.14
CA TYR A 29 -3.50 -10.49 -19.00
C TYR A 29 -2.04 -10.26 -18.62
N VAL A 30 -1.22 -9.99 -19.64
CA VAL A 30 0.06 -9.30 -19.46
C VAL A 30 -0.17 -7.86 -19.89
N SER A 31 0.13 -6.90 -19.04
CA SER A 31 -0.13 -5.49 -19.34
C SER A 31 1.14 -4.66 -19.20
N ALA A 32 1.21 -3.61 -20.02
CA ALA A 32 2.23 -2.57 -19.94
C ALA A 32 1.57 -1.20 -19.83
N SER A 33 2.11 -0.32 -19.00
CA SER A 33 1.61 1.05 -18.88
C SER A 33 2.71 2.09 -18.89
N TYR A 34 2.34 3.27 -19.38
CA TYR A 34 3.09 4.51 -19.31
C TYR A 34 2.33 5.50 -18.40
N THR A 35 3.06 6.14 -17.50
CA THR A 35 2.47 6.95 -16.43
C THR A 35 3.21 8.29 -16.30
N PRO A 36 2.95 9.27 -17.19
CA PRO A 36 3.47 10.63 -17.04
C PRO A 36 2.79 11.33 -15.86
N GLY A 37 3.56 12.09 -15.10
CA GLY A 37 3.07 12.78 -13.92
C GLY A 37 4.00 13.88 -13.43
N PHE A 38 3.84 14.26 -12.19
CA PHE A 38 4.74 15.20 -11.53
C PHE A 38 4.87 14.89 -10.03
N LEU A 39 6.03 15.19 -9.48
CA LEU A 39 6.27 15.06 -8.05
C LEU A 39 5.64 16.27 -7.36
N LEU A 40 4.60 16.02 -6.55
CA LEU A 40 3.85 17.04 -5.83
C LEU A 40 4.62 17.49 -4.58
N ALA A 41 5.05 18.74 -4.59
CA ALA A 41 5.68 19.37 -3.43
C ALA A 41 4.61 19.84 -2.43
N HIS A 42 4.08 18.93 -1.66
CA HIS A 42 3.00 19.16 -0.68
C HIS A 42 3.46 19.84 0.61
N ARG A 43 4.78 20.08 0.79
CA ARG A 43 5.39 20.80 1.91
C ARG A 43 6.48 21.74 1.43
N ALA A 44 6.72 22.82 2.21
CA ALA A 44 7.73 23.83 1.89
C ALA A 44 9.13 23.22 1.74
N ASP A 45 9.49 22.30 2.62
CA ASP A 45 10.81 21.65 2.71
C ASP A 45 11.18 20.81 1.48
N ILE A 46 10.20 20.44 0.64
CA ILE A 46 10.41 19.63 -0.56
C ILE A 46 10.00 20.36 -1.85
N LYS A 47 9.78 21.68 -1.81
CA LYS A 47 9.44 22.47 -3.02
C LYS A 47 10.51 22.37 -4.10
N ASN A 48 11.77 22.27 -3.72
CA ASN A 48 12.89 22.08 -4.61
C ASN A 48 12.88 20.76 -5.38
N LEU A 49 12.10 19.76 -4.92
CA LEU A 49 12.00 18.44 -5.53
C LEU A 49 10.89 18.34 -6.57
N ALA A 50 10.01 19.36 -6.68
CA ALA A 50 8.94 19.38 -7.68
C ALA A 50 9.52 19.23 -9.10
N ALA A 51 9.03 18.26 -9.86
CA ALA A 51 9.50 17.97 -11.22
C ALA A 51 8.45 17.16 -11.98
N HIS A 52 8.46 17.27 -13.30
CA HIS A 52 7.80 16.32 -14.17
C HIS A 52 8.52 14.99 -14.11
N ASN A 53 7.75 13.92 -14.09
CA ASN A 53 8.25 12.56 -14.03
C ASN A 53 7.46 11.65 -14.98
N TYR A 54 7.97 10.44 -15.16
CA TYR A 54 7.26 9.41 -15.89
C TYR A 54 7.62 8.04 -15.34
N GLY A 55 6.67 7.12 -15.45
CA GLY A 55 6.85 5.74 -15.02
C GLY A 55 6.41 4.74 -16.08
N PHE A 56 6.88 3.51 -15.92
CA PHE A 56 6.47 2.33 -16.67
C PHE A 56 6.13 1.22 -15.68
N GLU A 57 5.13 0.44 -16.02
CA GLU A 57 4.82 -0.78 -15.28
C GLU A 57 4.55 -1.91 -16.27
N VAL A 58 5.09 -3.10 -15.97
CA VAL A 58 4.69 -4.35 -16.61
C VAL A 58 4.06 -5.22 -15.54
N ALA A 59 2.86 -5.76 -15.81
CA ALA A 59 2.13 -6.56 -14.82
C ALA A 59 1.50 -7.80 -15.44
N TYR A 60 1.40 -8.85 -14.62
CA TYR A 60 0.58 -10.02 -14.88
C TYR A 60 -0.69 -9.91 -14.04
N GLU A 61 -1.85 -9.99 -14.70
CA GLU A 61 -3.16 -9.79 -14.09
C GLU A 61 -4.01 -11.05 -14.20
N LEU A 62 -4.65 -11.41 -13.10
CA LEU A 62 -5.49 -12.58 -12.95
C LEU A 62 -6.93 -12.14 -12.71
N ASP A 63 -7.85 -12.60 -13.55
CA ASP A 63 -9.28 -12.49 -13.26
C ASP A 63 -9.64 -13.32 -12.02
N ARG A 64 -10.42 -12.74 -11.14
CA ARG A 64 -10.85 -13.36 -9.89
C ARG A 64 -12.38 -13.44 -9.76
N THR A 65 -13.11 -13.17 -10.84
CA THR A 65 -14.58 -13.15 -10.85
C THR A 65 -15.18 -14.46 -10.35
N ASN A 66 -14.59 -15.59 -10.73
CA ASN A 66 -15.08 -16.94 -10.38
C ASN A 66 -14.43 -17.51 -9.11
N THR A 67 -13.84 -16.68 -8.25
CA THR A 67 -13.34 -17.11 -6.94
C THR A 67 -14.40 -16.88 -5.86
N SER A 68 -14.28 -17.57 -4.71
CA SER A 68 -15.23 -17.42 -3.59
C SER A 68 -15.40 -15.97 -3.15
N TRP A 69 -14.33 -15.19 -3.05
CA TRP A 69 -14.40 -13.78 -2.70
C TRP A 69 -14.73 -12.87 -3.90
N GLY A 70 -14.32 -13.28 -5.10
CA GLY A 70 -14.49 -12.49 -6.32
C GLY A 70 -15.95 -12.36 -6.75
N SER A 71 -16.78 -13.36 -6.47
CA SER A 71 -18.23 -13.33 -6.73
C SER A 71 -18.96 -12.20 -5.99
N HIS A 72 -18.39 -11.69 -4.90
CA HIS A 72 -18.94 -10.55 -4.14
C HIS A 72 -18.54 -9.17 -4.70
N TYR A 73 -17.69 -9.15 -5.73
CA TYR A 73 -17.24 -7.93 -6.43
C TYR A 73 -17.55 -8.03 -7.91
N GLN A 74 -17.73 -6.89 -8.58
CA GLN A 74 -17.95 -6.87 -10.02
C GLN A 74 -16.62 -7.00 -10.76
N LYS A 75 -16.40 -8.11 -11.47
CA LYS A 75 -15.22 -8.39 -12.29
C LYS A 75 -13.88 -8.00 -11.62
N PRO A 76 -13.58 -8.50 -10.41
CA PRO A 76 -12.35 -8.16 -9.74
C PRO A 76 -11.16 -8.84 -10.41
N SER A 77 -10.02 -8.14 -10.46
CA SER A 77 -8.74 -8.74 -10.87
C SER A 77 -7.64 -8.43 -9.85
N VAL A 78 -6.68 -9.33 -9.76
CA VAL A 78 -5.46 -9.17 -8.97
C VAL A 78 -4.28 -9.18 -9.92
N GLY A 79 -3.35 -8.24 -9.77
CA GLY A 79 -2.16 -8.18 -10.58
C GLY A 79 -0.90 -8.09 -9.74
N TYR A 80 0.20 -8.53 -10.35
CA TYR A 80 1.56 -8.42 -9.82
C TYR A 80 2.41 -7.73 -10.88
N GLY A 81 3.02 -6.60 -10.54
CA GLY A 81 3.74 -5.78 -11.49
C GLY A 81 5.10 -5.34 -10.98
N PHE A 82 6.00 -5.13 -11.92
CA PHE A 82 7.24 -4.41 -11.73
C PHE A 82 7.07 -3.01 -12.29
N LEU A 83 7.46 -2.01 -11.50
CA LEU A 83 7.36 -0.60 -11.86
C LEU A 83 8.72 0.09 -11.84
N TYR A 84 8.86 1.05 -12.72
CA TYR A 84 9.99 1.97 -12.79
C TYR A 84 9.46 3.40 -12.89
N TYR A 85 10.10 4.34 -12.18
CA TYR A 85 9.90 5.77 -12.34
C TYR A 85 11.23 6.51 -12.49
N ASN A 86 11.30 7.39 -13.50
CA ASN A 86 12.22 8.50 -13.47
C ASN A 86 11.56 9.64 -12.70
N LEU A 87 12.14 10.05 -11.58
CA LEU A 87 11.53 11.02 -10.65
C LEU A 87 11.82 12.47 -11.02
N GLY A 88 12.53 12.70 -12.14
CA GLY A 88 12.63 13.99 -12.82
C GLY A 88 13.76 14.89 -12.38
N LYS A 89 14.48 14.56 -11.31
CA LYS A 89 15.66 15.33 -10.83
C LYS A 89 16.77 14.42 -10.35
N GLU A 90 17.99 14.95 -10.35
CA GLU A 90 19.17 14.24 -9.84
C GLU A 90 19.01 13.92 -8.34
N GLU A 91 18.48 14.86 -7.54
CA GLU A 91 18.27 14.68 -6.12
C GLU A 91 17.24 13.59 -5.79
N THR A 92 16.31 13.31 -6.68
CA THR A 92 15.27 12.28 -6.52
C THR A 92 15.61 10.98 -7.22
N GLY A 93 16.35 11.03 -8.32
CA GLY A 93 16.81 9.87 -9.09
C GLY A 93 15.68 9.04 -9.69
N HIS A 94 15.73 7.74 -9.44
CA HIS A 94 14.83 6.74 -10.00
C HIS A 94 14.22 5.87 -8.90
N ALA A 95 13.04 5.29 -9.19
CA ALA A 95 12.43 4.27 -8.35
C ALA A 95 12.22 2.98 -9.15
N PHE A 96 12.52 1.84 -8.53
CA PHE A 96 12.28 0.49 -9.03
C PHE A 96 11.49 -0.28 -7.98
N GLY A 97 10.40 -0.96 -8.36
CA GLY A 97 9.61 -1.64 -7.36
C GLY A 97 8.78 -2.80 -7.87
N GLY A 98 8.39 -3.67 -6.94
CA GLY A 98 7.39 -4.69 -7.13
C GLY A 98 6.12 -4.34 -6.38
N GLN A 99 4.97 -4.54 -7.01
CA GLN A 99 3.67 -4.18 -6.43
C GLN A 99 2.62 -5.25 -6.76
N ALA A 100 1.83 -5.62 -5.75
CA ALA A 100 0.56 -6.32 -5.97
C ALA A 100 -0.57 -5.29 -6.00
N HIS A 101 -1.58 -5.52 -6.84
CA HIS A 101 -2.74 -4.63 -6.92
C HIS A 101 -4.04 -5.40 -7.13
N VAL A 102 -5.13 -4.78 -6.71
CA VAL A 102 -6.49 -5.20 -7.01
C VAL A 102 -7.16 -4.13 -7.88
N LYS A 103 -7.96 -4.56 -8.86
CA LYS A 103 -8.86 -3.70 -9.61
C LYS A 103 -10.29 -4.14 -9.35
N LEU A 104 -11.16 -3.19 -9.05
CA LEU A 104 -12.58 -3.40 -8.77
C LEU A 104 -13.41 -2.50 -9.68
N ASN A 105 -14.45 -3.04 -10.29
CA ASN A 105 -15.39 -2.21 -11.04
C ASN A 105 -16.19 -1.34 -10.06
N VAL A 106 -16.24 -0.05 -10.35
CA VAL A 106 -17.02 0.95 -9.60
C VAL A 106 -18.30 1.29 -10.35
N LEU A 107 -18.20 1.46 -11.66
CA LEU A 107 -19.32 1.89 -12.50
C LEU A 107 -19.15 1.32 -13.91
N LYS A 108 -20.27 0.93 -14.54
CA LYS A 108 -20.32 0.55 -15.95
C LYS A 108 -20.67 1.76 -16.80
N LEU A 109 -19.87 2.02 -17.84
CA LEU A 109 -20.00 3.16 -18.77
C LEU A 109 -20.19 2.64 -20.22
N GLY A 110 -21.38 2.17 -20.54
CA GLY A 110 -21.65 1.54 -21.84
C GLY A 110 -20.83 0.26 -22.04
N SER A 111 -19.93 0.26 -23.04
CA SER A 111 -19.00 -0.85 -23.31
C SER A 111 -17.75 -0.82 -22.42
N ALA A 112 -17.48 0.27 -21.72
CA ALA A 112 -16.36 0.46 -20.81
C ALA A 112 -16.76 0.26 -19.35
N ASP A 113 -15.80 -0.03 -18.49
CA ASP A 113 -15.97 -0.08 -17.06
C ASP A 113 -15.06 0.98 -16.39
N LEU A 114 -15.58 1.75 -15.44
CA LEU A 114 -14.74 2.55 -14.54
C LEU A 114 -14.26 1.65 -13.41
N ARG A 115 -12.95 1.53 -13.24
CA ARG A 115 -12.31 0.66 -12.25
C ARG A 115 -11.52 1.48 -11.23
N PHE A 116 -11.66 1.11 -9.97
CA PHE A 116 -10.74 1.52 -8.91
C PHE A 116 -9.60 0.53 -8.82
N ARG A 117 -8.36 1.04 -8.88
CA ARG A 117 -7.14 0.27 -8.67
C ARG A 117 -6.52 0.67 -7.34
N ALA A 118 -6.16 -0.32 -6.52
CA ALA A 118 -5.36 -0.14 -5.31
C ALA A 118 -4.19 -1.11 -5.34
N GLY A 119 -2.98 -0.59 -5.20
CA GLY A 119 -1.75 -1.38 -5.21
C GLY A 119 -0.84 -1.05 -4.03
N ALA A 120 -0.12 -2.04 -3.56
CA ALA A 120 0.88 -1.90 -2.50
C ALA A 120 2.07 -2.83 -2.77
N GLY A 121 3.27 -2.38 -2.36
CA GLY A 121 4.49 -3.13 -2.56
C GLY A 121 5.71 -2.46 -1.96
N LEU A 122 6.87 -2.80 -2.48
CA LEU A 122 8.15 -2.25 -2.07
C LEU A 122 8.85 -1.62 -3.28
N ALA A 123 9.59 -0.54 -3.04
CA ALA A 123 10.40 0.12 -4.05
C ALA A 123 11.79 0.47 -3.50
N TYR A 124 12.79 0.34 -4.37
CA TYR A 124 14.12 0.85 -4.18
C TYR A 124 14.24 2.20 -4.88
N LEU A 125 14.59 3.24 -4.14
CA LEU A 125 14.86 4.58 -4.62
C LEU A 125 16.38 4.78 -4.71
N THR A 126 16.87 5.23 -5.86
CA THR A 126 18.32 5.37 -6.10
C THR A 126 18.95 6.52 -5.32
N GLN A 127 18.12 7.48 -4.87
CA GLN A 127 18.56 8.65 -4.11
C GLN A 127 17.80 8.75 -2.79
N GLU A 128 18.55 8.87 -1.70
CA GLU A 128 18.02 9.15 -0.36
C GLU A 128 18.61 10.46 0.18
N PHE A 129 18.06 10.95 1.27
CA PHE A 129 18.64 12.05 2.02
C PHE A 129 20.04 11.66 2.53
N ASN A 130 21.00 12.54 2.27
CA ASN A 130 22.35 12.46 2.81
C ASN A 130 22.84 13.87 3.16
N VAL A 131 23.32 14.04 4.39
CA VAL A 131 23.75 15.36 4.89
C VAL A 131 24.90 15.97 4.06
N GLN A 132 25.75 15.13 3.47
CA GLN A 132 26.92 15.56 2.71
C GLN A 132 26.62 15.67 1.21
N THR A 133 25.95 14.67 0.63
CA THR A 133 25.85 14.51 -0.84
C THR A 133 24.47 14.85 -1.40
N ASN A 134 23.38 14.72 -0.59
CA ASN A 134 22.00 14.97 -1.06
C ASN A 134 21.11 15.59 0.03
N ARG A 135 21.55 16.69 0.59
CA ARG A 135 20.86 17.40 1.69
C ARG A 135 19.48 17.97 1.28
N ARG A 136 19.28 18.17 -0.02
CA ARG A 136 18.02 18.74 -0.55
C ARG A 136 16.87 17.73 -0.56
N ASN A 137 17.16 16.42 -0.53
CA ASN A 137 16.13 15.38 -0.55
C ASN A 137 15.56 15.11 0.84
N GLN A 138 14.81 16.02 1.39
CA GLN A 138 14.17 15.83 2.71
C GLN A 138 12.92 14.94 2.67
N ALA A 139 12.56 14.41 1.51
CA ALA A 139 11.39 13.55 1.37
C ALA A 139 11.66 12.09 1.73
N ILE A 140 12.85 11.57 1.42
CA ILE A 140 13.17 10.14 1.51
C ILE A 140 14.48 9.92 2.26
N GLY A 141 14.41 9.25 3.41
CA GLY A 141 15.57 8.95 4.25
C GLY A 141 16.18 7.56 4.05
N SER A 142 15.66 6.75 3.13
CA SER A 142 16.16 5.38 2.88
C SER A 142 15.94 4.94 1.44
N HIS A 143 16.84 4.09 0.93
CA HIS A 143 16.66 3.49 -0.39
C HIS A 143 15.43 2.57 -0.47
N LEU A 144 15.19 1.74 0.55
CA LEU A 144 14.02 0.85 0.59
C LEU A 144 12.82 1.57 1.19
N ASN A 145 11.72 1.58 0.45
CA ASN A 145 10.47 2.25 0.81
C ASN A 145 9.25 1.37 0.50
N GLY A 146 8.16 1.62 1.21
CA GLY A 146 6.85 1.17 0.78
C GLY A 146 6.41 1.92 -0.48
N SER A 147 5.71 1.23 -1.35
CA SER A 147 5.09 1.78 -2.57
C SER A 147 3.60 1.55 -2.50
N MET A 148 2.81 2.60 -2.66
CA MET A 148 1.35 2.52 -2.77
C MET A 148 0.90 3.23 -4.03
N GLN A 149 -0.13 2.71 -4.69
CA GLN A 149 -0.75 3.36 -5.83
C GLN A 149 -2.26 3.22 -5.78
N PHE A 150 -2.96 4.33 -6.01
CA PHE A 150 -4.40 4.35 -6.19
C PHE A 150 -4.73 4.98 -7.55
N GLY A 151 -5.79 4.49 -8.20
CA GLY A 151 -6.21 5.02 -9.49
C GLY A 151 -7.68 4.83 -9.77
N LEU A 152 -8.24 5.75 -10.57
CA LEU A 152 -9.53 5.62 -11.23
C LEU A 152 -9.28 5.52 -12.72
N ILE A 153 -9.66 4.39 -13.32
CA ILE A 153 -9.21 3.96 -14.64
C ILE A 153 -10.43 3.51 -15.46
N ALA A 154 -10.62 4.12 -16.62
CA ALA A 154 -11.55 3.63 -17.63
C ALA A 154 -10.92 2.40 -18.31
N HIS A 155 -11.59 1.26 -18.22
CA HIS A 155 -11.19 0.00 -18.83
C HIS A 155 -12.05 -0.25 -20.06
N ILE A 156 -11.43 -0.30 -21.22
CA ILE A 156 -12.07 -0.42 -22.54
C ILE A 156 -11.66 -1.75 -23.16
N PRO A 157 -12.55 -2.74 -23.24
CA PRO A 157 -12.26 -3.98 -23.94
C PRO A 157 -12.03 -3.72 -25.43
N VAL A 158 -11.03 -4.38 -26.01
CA VAL A 158 -10.72 -4.31 -27.44
C VAL A 158 -10.55 -5.73 -28.01
N ARG A 159 -10.48 -5.85 -29.34
CA ARG A 159 -10.30 -7.14 -30.03
C ARG A 159 -11.28 -8.22 -29.55
N SER A 160 -12.56 -7.89 -29.51
CA SER A 160 -13.64 -8.79 -29.06
C SER A 160 -13.41 -9.31 -27.63
N ASN A 161 -13.04 -8.42 -26.72
CA ASN A 161 -12.76 -8.68 -25.29
C ASN A 161 -11.52 -9.56 -25.01
N LYS A 162 -10.65 -9.75 -25.99
CA LYS A 162 -9.39 -10.49 -25.79
C LYS A 162 -8.33 -9.64 -25.13
N ASP A 163 -8.31 -8.34 -25.47
CA ASP A 163 -7.37 -7.35 -24.95
C ASP A 163 -8.14 -6.19 -24.33
N TYR A 164 -7.41 -5.28 -23.69
CA TYR A 164 -8.01 -4.04 -23.20
C TYR A 164 -7.06 -2.84 -23.31
N ILE A 165 -7.64 -1.66 -23.36
CA ILE A 165 -6.96 -0.39 -23.12
C ILE A 165 -7.49 0.18 -21.80
N GLU A 166 -6.61 0.75 -21.00
CA GLU A 166 -6.99 1.52 -19.81
C GLU A 166 -6.37 2.91 -19.88
N CYS A 167 -7.19 3.92 -19.54
CA CYS A 167 -6.72 5.28 -19.34
C CYS A 167 -7.39 5.90 -18.13
N GLY A 168 -6.65 6.74 -17.39
CA GLY A 168 -7.20 7.35 -16.19
C GLY A 168 -6.16 8.09 -15.38
N ILE A 169 -6.53 8.43 -14.16
CA ILE A 169 -5.69 9.15 -13.20
C ILE A 169 -5.25 8.20 -12.09
N SER A 170 -4.03 8.42 -11.61
CA SER A 170 -3.48 7.67 -10.48
C SER A 170 -2.64 8.58 -9.59
N ILE A 171 -2.42 8.14 -8.37
CA ILE A 171 -1.46 8.71 -7.46
C ILE A 171 -0.58 7.60 -6.93
N SER A 172 0.74 7.77 -7.05
CA SER A 172 1.74 6.88 -6.44
C SER A 172 2.34 7.56 -5.22
N HIS A 173 2.56 6.79 -4.16
CA HIS A 173 3.18 7.27 -2.93
C HIS A 173 4.35 6.35 -2.54
N TYR A 174 5.49 6.97 -2.20
CA TYR A 174 6.67 6.29 -1.68
C TYR A 174 7.06 6.86 -0.33
N SER A 175 7.23 6.00 0.67
CA SER A 175 7.72 6.38 2.00
C SER A 175 8.20 5.16 2.78
N ASN A 176 9.04 5.38 3.79
CA ASN A 176 9.55 4.33 4.67
C ASN A 176 8.80 4.23 6.01
N ALA A 177 7.64 4.89 6.14
CA ALA A 177 6.82 4.86 7.35
C ALA A 177 7.57 5.31 8.62
N ALA A 178 8.42 6.31 8.53
CA ALA A 178 9.28 6.84 9.60
C ALA A 178 10.33 5.84 10.16
N PHE A 179 10.62 4.78 9.44
CA PHE A 179 11.71 3.86 9.77
C PHE A 179 13.07 4.56 9.81
N LYS A 180 13.27 5.51 8.89
CA LYS A 180 14.43 6.41 8.81
C LYS A 180 13.93 7.80 8.39
N VAL A 181 14.33 8.83 9.09
CA VAL A 181 13.98 10.21 8.77
C VAL A 181 15.13 10.93 8.05
N PRO A 182 14.84 11.96 7.21
CA PRO A 182 13.50 12.51 6.93
C PRO A 182 12.61 11.57 6.12
N ASN A 183 11.29 11.65 6.29
CA ASN A 183 10.31 10.83 5.59
C ASN A 183 9.02 11.63 5.33
N LEU A 184 9.12 12.65 4.49
CA LEU A 184 7.94 13.40 4.03
C LEU A 184 7.19 12.67 2.90
N GLY A 185 7.88 11.72 2.23
CA GLY A 185 7.34 10.91 1.17
C GLY A 185 7.28 11.60 -0.19
N TYR A 186 7.24 10.83 -1.26
CA TYR A 186 6.91 11.30 -2.61
C TYR A 186 5.45 11.02 -2.93
N ASN A 187 4.72 12.04 -3.37
CA ASN A 187 3.38 11.91 -3.94
C ASN A 187 3.44 12.27 -5.42
N ILE A 188 2.99 11.36 -6.27
CA ILE A 188 3.12 11.48 -7.72
C ILE A 188 1.74 11.30 -8.35
N PRO A 189 0.94 12.38 -8.48
CA PRO A 189 -0.24 12.35 -9.32
C PRO A 189 0.18 12.18 -10.78
N SER A 190 -0.51 11.31 -11.50
CA SER A 190 -0.15 10.89 -12.86
C SER A 190 -1.38 10.61 -13.69
N PHE A 191 -1.23 10.72 -15.00
CA PHE A 191 -2.12 10.09 -15.96
C PHE A 191 -1.58 8.69 -16.29
N THR A 192 -2.43 7.69 -16.39
CA THR A 192 -2.04 6.32 -16.74
C THR A 192 -2.64 5.92 -18.08
N LEU A 193 -1.81 5.42 -18.96
CA LEU A 193 -2.21 4.75 -20.20
C LEU A 193 -1.65 3.33 -20.17
N ARG A 194 -2.51 2.32 -20.35
CA ARG A 194 -2.17 0.89 -20.26
C ARG A 194 -2.77 0.12 -21.42
N TYR A 195 -2.02 -0.86 -21.92
CA TYR A 195 -2.51 -1.90 -22.79
C TYR A 195 -2.35 -3.25 -22.11
N GLY A 196 -3.40 -4.07 -22.12
CA GLY A 196 -3.41 -5.43 -21.61
C GLY A 196 -3.69 -6.43 -22.71
N LEU A 197 -2.73 -7.33 -22.90
CA LEU A 197 -2.81 -8.45 -23.84
C LEU A 197 -3.37 -9.68 -23.11
N GLY A 198 -4.48 -10.23 -23.60
CA GLY A 198 -5.04 -11.46 -23.06
C GLY A 198 -4.16 -12.68 -23.32
N VAL A 199 -3.90 -13.44 -22.27
CA VAL A 199 -3.09 -14.65 -22.33
C VAL A 199 -3.91 -15.85 -21.91
N LYS A 200 -3.66 -17.02 -22.54
CA LYS A 200 -4.34 -18.27 -22.14
C LYS A 200 -3.98 -18.63 -20.70
N SER A 201 -4.99 -18.88 -19.91
CA SER A 201 -4.80 -19.57 -18.63
C SER A 201 -4.88 -21.08 -18.86
N ASN A 202 -3.80 -21.79 -18.55
CA ASN A 202 -3.80 -23.26 -18.52
C ASN A 202 -4.50 -23.81 -17.26
N SER A 203 -4.94 -22.95 -16.35
CA SER A 203 -5.72 -23.35 -15.20
C SER A 203 -7.19 -23.52 -15.64
N SER A 204 -7.58 -24.75 -15.94
CA SER A 204 -8.95 -25.14 -15.66
C SER A 204 -9.13 -25.08 -14.14
N SER A 205 -9.27 -23.88 -13.58
CA SER A 205 -9.91 -23.78 -12.29
C SER A 205 -11.32 -24.31 -12.54
N LYS A 206 -11.54 -25.60 -12.21
CA LYS A 206 -12.88 -26.10 -11.97
C LYS A 206 -13.52 -24.99 -11.15
N ALA A 207 -14.59 -24.39 -11.68
CA ALA A 207 -15.44 -23.53 -10.88
C ALA A 207 -15.63 -24.30 -9.57
N GLY A 208 -14.89 -23.89 -8.55
CA GLY A 208 -15.08 -24.49 -7.25
C GLY A 208 -16.55 -24.24 -7.00
N THR A 209 -17.34 -25.30 -6.92
CA THR A 209 -18.69 -25.23 -6.42
C THR A 209 -18.59 -24.27 -5.25
N VAL A 210 -19.22 -23.10 -5.38
CA VAL A 210 -19.37 -22.16 -4.26
C VAL A 210 -19.98 -23.03 -3.17
N LYS A 211 -19.14 -23.55 -2.26
CA LYS A 211 -19.66 -24.20 -1.07
C LYS A 211 -20.51 -23.11 -0.44
N GLU A 212 -21.79 -23.40 -0.25
CA GLU A 212 -22.65 -22.57 0.59
C GLU A 212 -21.82 -22.16 1.78
N GLU A 213 -21.65 -20.83 1.92
CA GLU A 213 -20.85 -20.27 2.99
C GLU A 213 -21.40 -20.85 4.30
N ASP A 214 -20.53 -21.54 5.04
CA ASP A 214 -20.71 -21.69 6.48
C ASP A 214 -21.16 -20.33 6.99
N GLU A 215 -22.31 -20.28 7.68
CA GLU A 215 -22.90 -19.02 8.18
C GLU A 215 -21.80 -18.17 8.77
N THR A 216 -21.41 -17.09 8.08
CA THR A 216 -20.33 -16.23 8.53
C THR A 216 -20.73 -15.73 9.92
N LYS A 217 -19.94 -16.10 10.94
CA LYS A 217 -20.19 -15.63 12.31
C LYS A 217 -20.46 -14.13 12.26
N LYS A 218 -21.53 -13.69 12.85
CA LYS A 218 -21.91 -12.26 12.87
C LYS A 218 -20.84 -11.40 13.53
N TYR A 219 -20.12 -11.98 14.51
CA TYR A 219 -19.06 -11.33 15.25
C TYR A 219 -17.87 -12.26 15.39
N ASP A 220 -16.67 -11.69 15.25
CA ASP A 220 -15.39 -12.29 15.58
C ASP A 220 -14.63 -11.39 16.54
N TRP A 221 -13.77 -11.97 17.38
CA TRP A 221 -12.91 -11.22 18.30
C TRP A 221 -11.46 -11.57 18.03
N ARG A 222 -10.62 -10.56 17.94
CA ARG A 222 -9.20 -10.73 17.63
C ARG A 222 -8.32 -9.97 18.61
N VAL A 223 -7.31 -10.65 19.12
CA VAL A 223 -6.21 -10.03 19.87
C VAL A 223 -4.98 -10.03 18.97
N THR A 224 -4.30 -8.90 18.87
CA THR A 224 -3.09 -8.76 18.04
C THR A 224 -1.96 -8.15 18.85
N ALA A 225 -0.83 -8.86 18.95
CA ALA A 225 0.41 -8.30 19.45
C ALA A 225 1.08 -7.51 18.31
N ILE A 226 1.50 -6.26 18.58
CA ILE A 226 2.14 -5.40 17.61
C ILE A 226 3.54 -5.00 18.02
N TYR A 227 4.38 -4.78 17.01
CA TYR A 227 5.73 -4.27 17.17
C TYR A 227 6.04 -3.30 16.02
N GLY A 228 6.76 -2.21 16.32
CA GLY A 228 7.18 -1.24 15.32
C GLY A 228 8.46 -0.51 15.73
N LYS A 229 9.12 0.05 14.72
CA LYS A 229 10.32 0.87 14.88
C LYS A 229 10.10 2.22 14.19
N LYS A 230 10.61 3.29 14.81
CA LYS A 230 10.61 4.64 14.21
C LYS A 230 11.85 5.44 14.56
N GLN A 231 12.14 6.43 13.74
CA GLN A 231 13.02 7.55 14.06
C GLN A 231 12.20 8.84 14.16
N ARG A 232 12.72 9.83 14.90
CA ARG A 232 12.03 11.12 15.10
C ARG A 232 12.84 12.31 14.66
N ASN A 233 14.17 12.23 14.74
CA ASN A 233 15.07 13.34 14.44
C ASN A 233 16.20 12.84 13.52
N PHE A 234 16.43 13.51 12.39
CA PHE A 234 17.50 13.15 11.45
C PHE A 234 18.89 13.62 11.91
N ALA A 235 18.95 14.68 12.74
CA ALA A 235 20.21 15.15 13.31
C ALA A 235 20.70 14.25 14.46
N ASN A 236 19.75 13.57 15.15
CA ASN A 236 20.03 12.55 16.15
C ASN A 236 19.18 11.30 15.85
N PRO A 237 19.65 10.40 14.97
CA PRO A 237 18.84 9.30 14.40
C PRO A 237 18.67 8.13 15.36
N LEU A 238 18.17 8.38 16.59
CA LEU A 238 17.85 7.34 17.54
C LEU A 238 16.69 6.48 17.04
N ASN A 239 16.80 5.17 17.29
CA ASN A 239 15.75 4.21 16.97
C ASN A 239 14.87 3.95 18.18
N PHE A 240 13.58 4.23 18.07
CA PHE A 240 12.58 3.96 19.07
C PHE A 240 11.76 2.73 18.68
N TYR A 241 11.58 1.81 19.64
CA TYR A 241 10.83 0.58 19.42
C TYR A 241 9.52 0.64 20.20
N ASN A 242 8.42 0.42 19.51
CA ASN A 242 7.07 0.44 20.03
C ASN A 242 6.54 -0.98 20.10
N LYS A 243 5.82 -1.29 21.17
CA LYS A 243 5.16 -2.58 21.40
C LYS A 243 3.74 -2.33 21.85
N GLY A 244 2.83 -3.22 21.52
CA GLY A 244 1.46 -3.04 21.98
C GLY A 244 0.59 -4.26 21.76
N ILE A 245 -0.65 -4.12 22.22
CA ILE A 245 -1.72 -5.10 22.04
C ILE A 245 -2.95 -4.36 21.49
N GLN A 246 -3.57 -4.95 20.52
CA GLN A 246 -4.84 -4.49 19.94
C GLN A 246 -5.91 -5.55 20.22
N PHE A 247 -7.05 -5.13 20.74
CA PHE A 247 -8.24 -5.94 20.84
C PHE A 247 -9.28 -5.44 19.83
N ARG A 248 -9.77 -6.31 18.95
CA ARG A 248 -10.73 -5.94 17.90
C ARG A 248 -11.93 -6.86 17.88
N GLY A 249 -13.13 -6.25 17.97
CA GLY A 249 -14.35 -6.87 17.54
C GLY A 249 -14.57 -6.59 16.04
N LEU A 250 -14.91 -7.63 15.29
CA LEU A 250 -15.27 -7.55 13.89
C LEU A 250 -16.76 -7.89 13.75
N ARG A 251 -17.55 -6.95 13.25
CA ARG A 251 -18.94 -7.20 12.87
C ARG A 251 -18.98 -7.45 11.38
N ASN A 252 -19.16 -8.69 10.99
CA ASN A 252 -19.24 -9.08 9.58
C ASN A 252 -20.53 -8.54 8.95
N VAL A 253 -20.41 -7.76 7.89
CA VAL A 253 -21.49 -7.18 7.09
C VAL A 253 -21.80 -8.07 5.90
N SER A 254 -20.75 -8.71 5.36
CA SER A 254 -20.81 -9.72 4.30
C SER A 254 -19.59 -10.62 4.40
N ALA A 255 -19.50 -11.64 3.58
CA ALA A 255 -18.33 -12.51 3.48
C ALA A 255 -17.00 -11.78 3.22
N THR A 256 -17.06 -10.57 2.67
CA THR A 256 -15.87 -9.79 2.29
C THR A 256 -15.74 -8.44 3.00
N LYS A 257 -16.66 -8.11 3.90
CA LYS A 257 -16.71 -6.77 4.54
C LYS A 257 -17.04 -6.87 6.01
N ALA A 258 -16.28 -6.18 6.85
CA ALA A 258 -16.53 -6.12 8.28
C ALA A 258 -16.27 -4.73 8.85
N TRP A 259 -17.10 -4.29 9.80
CA TRP A 259 -16.77 -3.20 10.70
C TRP A 259 -15.77 -3.70 11.75
N ARG A 260 -14.85 -2.84 12.11
CA ARG A 260 -13.83 -3.07 13.15
C ARG A 260 -14.00 -2.05 14.25
N PHE A 261 -13.91 -2.49 15.51
CA PHE A 261 -13.96 -1.61 16.67
C PHE A 261 -13.15 -2.24 17.82
N GLY A 262 -12.58 -1.42 18.68
CA GLY A 262 -11.83 -1.99 19.80
C GLY A 262 -10.91 -1.02 20.51
N LEU A 263 -9.96 -1.58 21.20
CA LEU A 263 -9.01 -0.92 22.08
C LEU A 263 -7.59 -1.19 21.66
N ASP A 264 -6.74 -0.20 21.87
CA ASP A 264 -5.29 -0.28 21.68
C ASP A 264 -4.57 0.08 22.98
N TYR A 265 -3.56 -0.68 23.29
CA TYR A 265 -2.53 -0.34 24.25
C TYR A 265 -1.18 -0.34 23.55
N THR A 266 -0.42 0.73 23.66
CA THR A 266 0.90 0.85 23.04
C THR A 266 1.90 1.44 24.02
N LEU A 267 3.09 0.84 24.09
CA LEU A 267 4.26 1.40 24.77
C LEU A 267 5.14 2.07 23.72
N ASP A 268 5.27 3.39 23.79
CA ASP A 268 6.10 4.20 22.88
C ASP A 268 7.34 4.70 23.60
N LYS A 269 8.49 4.10 23.28
CA LYS A 269 9.75 4.45 23.94
C LYS A 269 10.28 5.83 23.58
N SER A 270 9.73 6.51 22.58
CA SER A 270 10.14 7.88 22.26
C SER A 270 9.78 8.89 23.36
N TYR A 271 8.80 8.59 24.20
CA TYR A 271 8.42 9.42 25.34
C TYR A 271 9.47 9.45 26.49
N LYS A 272 10.49 8.61 26.43
CA LYS A 272 11.66 8.70 27.32
C LYS A 272 12.61 9.85 26.98
N TYR A 273 12.32 10.64 25.97
CA TYR A 273 13.19 11.68 25.46
C TYR A 273 12.47 13.04 25.46
N THR A 274 13.27 14.11 25.42
CA THR A 274 12.78 15.48 25.26
C THR A 274 11.90 15.62 24.00
N GLU A 275 11.12 16.69 23.88
CA GLU A 275 10.23 16.92 22.73
C GLU A 275 10.94 16.93 21.38
N ASP A 276 12.22 17.34 21.36
CA ASP A 276 13.08 17.32 20.18
C ASP A 276 13.78 15.95 19.96
N PHE A 277 13.53 14.99 20.84
CA PHE A 277 14.11 13.62 20.83
C PHE A 277 15.65 13.60 20.92
N THR A 278 16.23 14.59 21.57
CA THR A 278 17.70 14.73 21.66
C THR A 278 18.25 14.14 22.95
N PHE A 279 17.62 14.41 24.09
CA PHE A 279 18.12 13.99 25.41
C PHE A 279 17.14 13.05 26.10
N PRO A 280 17.65 12.00 26.80
CA PRO A 280 16.81 11.16 27.64
C PRO A 280 16.32 11.98 28.85
N LEU A 281 15.07 11.70 29.26
CA LEU A 281 14.47 12.25 30.48
C LEU A 281 14.82 11.33 31.66
N SER A 282 15.04 11.90 32.85
CA SER A 282 15.13 11.17 34.10
C SER A 282 13.73 10.73 34.56
N ASP A 283 13.67 9.64 35.33
CA ASP A 283 12.50 9.21 36.09
C ASP A 283 11.21 8.93 35.29
N VAL A 284 11.36 8.45 34.04
CA VAL A 284 10.24 8.10 33.17
C VAL A 284 9.73 6.70 33.51
N ASN A 285 8.53 6.61 34.04
CA ASN A 285 7.88 5.35 34.39
C ASN A 285 7.15 4.72 33.17
N ILE A 286 6.46 3.59 33.37
CA ILE A 286 5.73 2.90 32.30
C ILE A 286 4.52 3.71 31.83
N ALA A 287 3.80 4.40 32.72
CA ALA A 287 2.65 5.21 32.36
C ALA A 287 3.05 6.35 31.42
N ASP A 288 4.21 6.98 31.65
CA ASP A 288 4.74 8.05 30.80
C ASP A 288 5.11 7.58 29.39
N GLN A 289 5.12 6.29 29.11
CA GLN A 289 5.38 5.69 27.81
C GLN A 289 4.13 5.05 27.21
N SER A 290 3.02 5.00 27.95
CA SER A 290 1.82 4.28 27.57
C SER A 290 0.88 5.15 26.76
N GLU A 291 0.25 4.56 25.76
CA GLU A 291 -0.88 5.13 25.03
C GLU A 291 -2.05 4.15 25.10
N VAL A 292 -3.25 4.66 25.36
CA VAL A 292 -4.51 3.93 25.28
C VAL A 292 -5.42 4.64 24.31
N ALA A 293 -6.02 3.90 23.38
CA ALA A 293 -6.95 4.47 22.40
C ALA A 293 -8.12 3.53 22.13
N ILE A 294 -9.27 4.10 21.81
CA ILE A 294 -10.35 3.40 21.13
C ILE A 294 -10.13 3.53 19.63
N ALA A 295 -10.53 2.52 18.86
CA ALA A 295 -10.45 2.57 17.41
C ALA A 295 -11.73 2.00 16.77
N GLY A 296 -12.09 2.57 15.62
CA GLY A 296 -13.17 2.09 14.77
C GLY A 296 -12.76 2.20 13.30
N GLY A 297 -13.29 1.30 12.47
CA GLY A 297 -12.91 1.30 11.06
C GLY A 297 -13.60 0.21 10.26
N PHE A 298 -13.01 -0.11 9.13
CA PHE A 298 -13.58 -1.04 8.18
C PHE A 298 -12.50 -1.96 7.58
N GLN A 299 -12.91 -3.17 7.24
CA GLN A 299 -12.07 -4.18 6.59
C GLN A 299 -12.76 -4.66 5.31
N TRP A 300 -11.97 -4.73 4.23
CA TRP A 300 -12.32 -5.35 2.93
C TRP A 300 -11.44 -6.56 2.71
N SER A 301 -12.03 -7.71 2.46
CA SER A 301 -11.32 -9.00 2.30
C SER A 301 -11.33 -9.46 0.85
N PHE A 302 -10.16 -9.89 0.38
CA PHE A 302 -9.88 -10.41 -0.96
C PHE A 302 -9.23 -11.79 -0.82
N GLY A 303 -10.02 -12.76 -0.40
CA GLY A 303 -9.52 -14.08 0.01
C GLY A 303 -8.72 -13.99 1.32
N LYS A 304 -7.48 -14.46 1.30
CA LYS A 304 -6.59 -14.41 2.48
C LYS A 304 -6.04 -13.03 2.81
N VAL A 305 -6.12 -12.08 1.89
CA VAL A 305 -5.65 -10.71 2.10
C VAL A 305 -6.81 -9.79 2.40
N SER A 306 -6.69 -8.99 3.44
CA SER A 306 -7.66 -7.93 3.75
C SER A 306 -6.96 -6.58 3.82
N VAL A 307 -7.64 -5.54 3.37
CA VAL A 307 -7.27 -4.13 3.60
C VAL A 307 -8.10 -3.63 4.77
N ALA A 308 -7.46 -3.01 5.75
CA ALA A 308 -8.14 -2.39 6.87
C ALA A 308 -7.78 -0.91 6.98
N ALA A 309 -8.77 -0.09 7.30
CA ALA A 309 -8.62 1.33 7.60
C ALA A 309 -9.35 1.65 8.90
N GLU A 310 -8.69 2.35 9.83
CA GLU A 310 -9.20 2.66 11.16
C GLU A 310 -8.91 4.11 11.53
N ILE A 311 -9.77 4.70 12.33
CA ILE A 311 -9.55 5.96 13.05
C ILE A 311 -9.60 5.63 14.54
N GLY A 312 -8.60 6.08 15.28
CA GLY A 312 -8.53 5.92 16.73
C GLY A 312 -8.55 7.27 17.46
N ALA A 313 -9.13 7.29 18.64
CA ALA A 313 -9.09 8.41 19.57
C ALA A 313 -8.34 7.98 20.83
N TYR A 314 -7.34 8.78 21.24
CA TYR A 314 -6.59 8.53 22.47
C TYR A 314 -7.46 8.81 23.69
N LEU A 315 -7.57 7.81 24.55
CA LEU A 315 -8.14 7.95 25.91
C LEU A 315 -7.05 8.39 26.89
N TYR A 316 -5.82 7.95 26.65
CA TYR A 316 -4.64 8.34 27.40
C TYR A 316 -3.43 8.42 26.46
N LYS A 317 -2.68 9.49 26.59
CA LYS A 317 -1.41 9.74 25.90
C LYS A 317 -0.55 10.68 26.71
N PRO A 318 0.74 10.37 26.94
CA PRO A 318 1.64 11.26 27.68
C PRO A 318 1.82 12.62 27.00
N GLY A 319 2.01 13.67 27.81
CA GLY A 319 2.21 15.03 27.35
C GLY A 319 0.94 15.74 26.89
N ILE A 320 1.10 16.91 26.31
CA ILE A 320 -0.03 17.70 25.79
C ILE A 320 -0.56 16.97 24.55
N LEU A 321 -1.86 16.68 24.53
CA LEU A 321 -2.58 16.02 23.41
C LEU A 321 -2.58 16.91 22.16
N LYS A 322 -1.42 17.05 21.47
CA LYS A 322 -1.31 17.78 20.20
C LYS A 322 -2.13 17.10 19.07
N ASN A 323 -2.30 15.77 19.13
CA ASN A 323 -3.06 14.98 18.16
C ASN A 323 -3.93 13.98 18.93
N PRO A 324 -5.21 14.27 19.19
CA PRO A 324 -6.11 13.36 19.91
C PRO A 324 -6.53 12.16 19.07
N LEU A 325 -6.34 12.20 17.76
CA LEU A 325 -6.72 11.15 16.82
C LEU A 325 -5.48 10.54 16.17
N ASN A 326 -5.56 9.24 15.92
CA ASN A 326 -4.66 8.53 15.02
C ASN A 326 -5.44 7.84 13.90
N GLN A 327 -4.79 7.57 12.81
CA GLN A 327 -5.31 6.78 11.70
C GLN A 327 -4.42 5.57 11.50
N ARG A 328 -5.00 4.46 11.04
CA ARG A 328 -4.28 3.25 10.62
C ARG A 328 -4.81 2.77 9.29
N MET A 329 -3.92 2.34 8.43
CA MET A 329 -4.26 1.65 7.21
C MET A 329 -3.20 0.60 6.90
N GLY A 330 -3.63 -0.55 6.40
CA GLY A 330 -2.68 -1.59 6.01
C GLY A 330 -3.33 -2.88 5.58
N LEU A 331 -2.52 -3.93 5.59
CA LEU A 331 -2.86 -5.25 5.12
C LEU A 331 -2.89 -6.25 6.27
N ILE A 332 -3.83 -7.17 6.19
CA ILE A 332 -3.95 -8.31 7.11
C ILE A 332 -3.96 -9.56 6.24
N TYR A 333 -3.09 -10.51 6.54
CA TYR A 333 -3.02 -11.80 5.88
C TYR A 333 -3.52 -12.89 6.82
N THR A 334 -4.58 -13.58 6.43
CA THR A 334 -5.15 -14.71 7.18
C THR A 334 -4.33 -15.97 6.89
N LEU A 335 -3.62 -16.46 7.90
CA LEU A 335 -2.82 -17.68 7.82
C LEU A 335 -3.73 -18.91 7.83
N ASP A 336 -4.58 -18.99 8.84
CA ASP A 336 -5.59 -20.03 9.03
C ASP A 336 -6.84 -19.45 9.73
N LYS A 337 -7.73 -20.30 10.25
CA LYS A 337 -8.97 -19.89 10.92
C LYS A 337 -8.76 -19.03 12.18
N HIS A 338 -7.59 -19.12 12.82
CA HIS A 338 -7.28 -18.41 14.06
C HIS A 338 -6.18 -17.37 13.88
N TRP A 339 -5.14 -17.67 13.12
CA TRP A 339 -3.95 -16.84 13.04
C TRP A 339 -3.96 -15.88 11.83
N SER A 340 -3.48 -14.69 12.06
CA SER A 340 -3.27 -13.67 11.04
C SER A 340 -1.98 -12.91 11.28
N ALA A 341 -1.34 -12.47 10.20
CA ALA A 341 -0.26 -11.49 10.23
C ALA A 341 -0.79 -10.16 9.72
N GLN A 342 -0.34 -9.04 10.29
CA GLN A 342 -0.71 -7.71 9.78
C GLN A 342 0.50 -6.80 9.63
N GLY A 343 0.39 -5.88 8.64
CA GLY A 343 1.26 -4.74 8.48
C GLY A 343 0.41 -3.49 8.32
N MET A 344 0.41 -2.62 9.34
CA MET A 344 -0.41 -1.40 9.38
C MET A 344 0.49 -0.17 9.51
N LEU A 345 0.21 0.88 8.75
CA LEU A 345 0.81 2.19 8.98
C LEU A 345 -0.06 2.97 9.96
N ARG A 346 0.51 3.37 11.11
CA ARG A 346 -0.08 4.37 12.00
C ARG A 346 0.39 5.74 11.58
N PHE A 347 -0.53 6.70 11.54
CA PHE A 347 -0.21 8.07 11.16
C PHE A 347 -1.13 9.09 11.84
N HIS A 348 -0.70 10.35 11.88
CA HIS A 348 -1.43 11.47 12.45
C HIS A 348 -1.52 12.59 11.42
N ARG A 349 -2.74 12.91 10.96
CA ARG A 349 -2.98 13.98 9.96
C ARG A 349 -2.10 13.84 8.71
N GLY A 350 -1.95 12.61 8.20
CA GLY A 350 -1.13 12.33 7.02
C GLY A 350 0.39 12.23 7.25
N VAL A 351 0.87 12.37 8.49
CA VAL A 351 2.27 12.17 8.85
C VAL A 351 2.44 10.80 9.46
N ALA A 352 3.30 9.96 8.85
CA ALA A 352 3.62 8.63 9.37
C ALA A 352 4.18 8.71 10.79
N ASP A 353 3.64 7.88 11.68
CA ASP A 353 4.16 7.68 13.02
C ASP A 353 5.12 6.49 13.04
N PHE A 354 4.62 5.30 12.73
CA PHE A 354 5.43 4.10 12.51
C PHE A 354 4.61 3.00 11.81
N PHE A 355 5.34 2.04 11.26
CA PHE A 355 4.74 0.83 10.70
C PHE A 355 4.61 -0.23 11.79
N GLU A 356 3.40 -0.72 11.99
CA GLU A 356 3.04 -1.75 12.95
C GLU A 356 3.06 -3.11 12.26
N MET A 357 3.98 -3.99 12.63
CA MET A 357 3.91 -5.43 12.31
C MET A 357 3.19 -6.13 13.46
N GLY A 358 2.30 -7.07 13.16
CA GLY A 358 1.56 -7.76 14.19
C GLY A 358 1.19 -9.19 13.84
N ILE A 359 1.03 -9.98 14.90
CA ILE A 359 0.46 -11.34 14.83
C ILE A 359 -0.83 -11.33 15.66
N GLY A 360 -1.92 -11.72 15.00
CA GLY A 360 -3.25 -11.72 15.58
C GLY A 360 -3.81 -13.13 15.76
N TYR A 361 -4.55 -13.33 16.85
CA TYR A 361 -5.30 -14.55 17.12
C TYR A 361 -6.79 -14.22 17.20
N THR A 362 -7.60 -14.93 16.43
CA THR A 362 -9.07 -14.83 16.41
C THR A 362 -9.64 -15.92 17.32
N LEU A 363 -10.50 -15.50 18.27
CA LEU A 363 -11.13 -16.32 19.29
C LEU A 363 -12.27 -17.18 18.75
#